data_84cee310f9c8594ba141d874fef7e85b
#
_entry.id   84cee310f9c8594ba141d874fef7e85b
#
_cell.length_a   1.000
_cell.length_b   1.000
_cell.length_c   1.000
_cell.angle_alpha   90.00
_cell.angle_beta   90.00
_cell.angle_gamma   90.00
#
_symmetry.space_group_name_H-M   'P 1'
#
loop_
_entity.id
_entity.type
_entity.pdbx_description
1 polymer ?
#
loop_
_entity_poly.entity_id
_entity_poly.type
_entity_poly.pdbx_seq_one_letter_code
_entity_poly.pdbx_strand_id
1 'polypeptide(L)'
;MSNDLFAGIGVVPGTFLLPRPDANWTAWACVACDQYTSEPEYWQRVNTLVGHQPSTLRLILPECDLPAPPERIDAIHAAMRDALNVLHPGVTDGFVLLERTTSTGKRLGLVCCVDLEQYRYDGAKTLIRPTEETVASRLPARLAVRNGAPLESSHVMLLLDDPQRTVIEPLYALSLIHI
;
A
#
# COMPACT_ATOMS: atom_id res chain seq x y z
N MET A 1 21.35 13.46 2.60
CA MET A 1 20.81 14.83 2.57
C MET A 1 19.54 14.85 3.39
N SER A 2 19.39 15.82 4.21
CA SER A 2 18.75 15.80 5.50
C SER A 2 17.25 15.51 5.49
N ASN A 3 16.83 14.62 6.38
CA ASN A 3 15.45 14.49 6.89
C ASN A 3 14.87 15.81 7.44
N ASP A 4 15.65 16.86 7.51
CA ASP A 4 15.26 18.19 8.01
C ASP A 4 14.23 18.90 7.13
N LEU A 5 14.25 18.68 5.80
CA LEU A 5 13.32 19.32 4.88
C LEU A 5 11.86 18.93 5.13
N PHE A 6 11.64 17.70 5.60
CA PHE A 6 10.32 17.12 5.86
C PHE A 6 9.96 17.08 7.34
N ALA A 7 10.82 17.61 8.19
CA ALA A 7 10.56 17.66 9.63
C ALA A 7 9.26 18.40 9.94
N GLY A 8 8.37 17.77 10.69
CA GLY A 8 7.10 18.36 11.11
C GLY A 8 6.00 18.41 10.03
N ILE A 9 6.24 17.82 8.84
CA ILE A 9 5.21 17.75 7.77
C ILE A 9 4.36 16.49 7.90
N GLY A 10 4.88 15.44 8.52
CA GLY A 10 4.18 14.16 8.74
C GLY A 10 4.33 13.17 7.59
N VAL A 11 4.95 13.55 6.47
CA VAL A 11 5.26 12.69 5.35
C VAL A 11 6.73 12.82 4.97
N VAL A 12 7.31 11.72 4.50
CA VAL A 12 8.71 11.65 4.08
C VAL A 12 8.82 10.87 2.78
N PRO A 13 9.88 11.11 1.99
CA PRO A 13 10.13 10.32 0.79
C PRO A 13 10.38 8.85 1.13
N GLY A 14 10.11 7.98 0.17
CA GLY A 14 10.28 6.54 0.30
C GLY A 14 10.97 5.92 -0.90
N THR A 15 11.25 4.62 -0.79
CA THR A 15 11.68 3.79 -1.91
C THR A 15 10.52 2.91 -2.34
N PHE A 16 10.11 3.07 -3.60
CA PHE A 16 8.98 2.36 -4.19
C PHE A 16 9.46 1.44 -5.29
N LEU A 17 9.06 0.17 -5.17
CA LEU A 17 9.33 -0.85 -6.18
C LEU A 17 8.12 -0.95 -7.12
N LEU A 18 8.39 -1.06 -8.41
CA LEU A 18 7.38 -1.23 -9.45
C LEU A 18 7.58 -2.58 -10.14
N PRO A 19 6.49 -3.24 -10.59
CA PRO A 19 6.62 -4.38 -11.48
C PRO A 19 7.38 -4.00 -12.75
N ARG A 20 8.16 -4.92 -13.29
CA ARG A 20 8.84 -4.72 -14.57
C ARG A 20 7.83 -4.48 -15.69
N PRO A 21 8.18 -3.73 -16.76
CA PRO A 21 7.26 -3.43 -17.85
C PRO A 21 6.67 -4.66 -18.55
N ASP A 22 7.38 -5.79 -18.54
CA ASP A 22 6.98 -7.07 -19.12
C ASP A 22 6.11 -7.92 -18.17
N ALA A 23 5.83 -7.45 -16.96
CA ALA A 23 4.96 -8.15 -16.01
C ALA A 23 3.51 -8.21 -16.52
N ASN A 24 2.85 -9.33 -16.25
CA ASN A 24 1.41 -9.42 -16.48
C ASN A 24 0.65 -8.62 -15.41
N TRP A 25 0.30 -7.39 -15.74
CA TRP A 25 -0.37 -6.47 -14.82
C TRP A 25 -1.73 -6.98 -14.33
N THR A 26 -2.45 -7.74 -15.15
CA THR A 26 -3.74 -8.34 -14.76
C THR A 26 -3.55 -9.39 -13.67
N ALA A 27 -2.51 -10.21 -13.76
CA ALA A 27 -2.18 -11.19 -12.73
C ALA A 27 -1.52 -10.54 -11.51
N TRP A 28 -0.74 -9.48 -11.73
CA TRP A 28 -0.05 -8.76 -10.65
C TRP A 28 -1.03 -8.05 -9.72
N ALA A 29 -2.00 -7.31 -10.27
CA ALA A 29 -2.91 -6.48 -9.50
C ALA A 29 -4.01 -7.29 -8.81
N CYS A 30 -4.11 -7.18 -7.50
CA CYS A 30 -5.23 -7.70 -6.73
C CYS A 30 -6.17 -6.59 -6.30
N VAL A 31 -7.45 -6.92 -6.19
CA VAL A 31 -8.45 -6.04 -5.60
C VAL A 31 -8.23 -5.95 -4.10
N ALA A 32 -8.47 -4.78 -3.51
CA ALA A 32 -8.45 -4.59 -2.07
C ALA A 32 -9.43 -5.56 -1.38
N CYS A 33 -9.00 -6.15 -0.28
CA CYS A 33 -9.71 -7.23 0.36
C CYS A 33 -10.94 -6.81 1.17
N ASP A 34 -11.08 -5.53 1.52
CA ASP A 34 -12.13 -5.07 2.43
C ASP A 34 -13.55 -5.32 1.93
N GLN A 35 -13.76 -5.42 0.62
CA GLN A 35 -15.07 -5.68 0.04
C GLN A 35 -15.42 -7.17 -0.04
N TYR A 36 -14.42 -8.05 -0.03
CA TYR A 36 -14.59 -9.48 -0.33
C TYR A 36 -13.94 -10.37 0.75
N THR A 37 -13.72 -9.83 1.94
CA THR A 37 -12.98 -10.50 3.02
C THR A 37 -13.56 -11.85 3.39
N SER A 38 -14.88 -11.98 3.36
CA SER A 38 -15.62 -13.19 3.77
C SER A 38 -16.14 -14.01 2.58
N GLU A 39 -15.66 -13.78 1.36
CA GLU A 39 -16.13 -14.45 0.15
C GLU A 39 -15.10 -15.45 -0.40
N PRO A 40 -15.04 -16.71 0.07
CA PRO A 40 -14.05 -17.68 -0.38
C PRO A 40 -14.08 -17.93 -1.89
N GLU A 41 -15.27 -17.91 -2.50
CA GLU A 41 -15.43 -18.11 -3.95
C GLU A 41 -14.78 -16.98 -4.76
N TYR A 42 -14.82 -15.74 -4.25
CA TYR A 42 -14.11 -14.63 -4.87
C TYR A 42 -12.60 -14.93 -4.91
N TRP A 43 -12.01 -15.33 -3.80
CA TRP A 43 -10.59 -15.63 -3.70
C TRP A 43 -10.17 -16.82 -4.53
N GLN A 44 -11.03 -17.84 -4.68
CA GLN A 44 -10.80 -18.96 -5.59
C GLN A 44 -10.75 -18.51 -7.04
N ARG A 45 -11.67 -17.64 -7.48
CA ARG A 45 -11.64 -17.06 -8.83
C ARG A 45 -10.38 -16.25 -9.09
N VAL A 46 -9.98 -15.39 -8.14
CA VAL A 46 -8.75 -14.60 -8.25
C VAL A 46 -7.53 -15.52 -8.32
N ASN A 47 -7.48 -16.53 -7.50
CA ASN A 47 -6.38 -17.51 -7.50
C ASN A 47 -6.29 -18.28 -8.83
N THR A 48 -7.42 -18.65 -9.42
CA THR A 48 -7.48 -19.29 -10.74
C THR A 48 -6.99 -18.31 -11.84
N LEU A 49 -7.40 -17.05 -11.79
CA LEU A 49 -6.95 -16.02 -12.73
C LEU A 49 -5.45 -15.78 -12.67
N VAL A 50 -4.91 -15.69 -11.46
CA VAL A 50 -3.47 -15.47 -11.23
C VAL A 50 -2.64 -16.70 -11.62
N GLY A 51 -3.14 -17.91 -11.35
CA GLY A 51 -2.40 -19.15 -11.61
C GLY A 51 -1.05 -19.17 -10.89
N HIS A 52 0.01 -19.45 -11.62
CA HIS A 52 1.39 -19.47 -11.11
C HIS A 52 2.16 -18.15 -11.34
N GLN A 53 1.48 -17.12 -11.81
CA GLN A 53 2.14 -15.86 -12.12
C GLN A 53 2.46 -15.06 -10.85
N PRO A 54 3.51 -14.23 -10.89
CA PRO A 54 3.77 -13.26 -9.83
C PRO A 54 2.57 -12.34 -9.62
N SER A 55 2.17 -12.15 -8.37
CA SER A 55 0.98 -11.39 -8.03
C SER A 55 1.01 -10.90 -6.59
N THR A 56 0.42 -9.72 -6.36
CA THR A 56 0.18 -9.20 -5.03
C THR A 56 -0.71 -10.11 -4.19
N LEU A 57 -1.52 -10.98 -4.81
CA LEU A 57 -2.29 -12.02 -4.12
C LEU A 57 -1.42 -12.90 -3.21
N ARG A 58 -0.17 -13.16 -3.61
CA ARG A 58 0.77 -14.00 -2.84
C ARG A 58 1.39 -13.26 -1.66
N LEU A 59 1.32 -11.93 -1.66
CA LEU A 59 1.96 -11.04 -0.67
C LEU A 59 1.01 -10.62 0.45
N ILE A 60 -0.26 -11.02 0.39
CA ILE A 60 -1.30 -10.64 1.34
C ILE A 60 -1.85 -11.86 2.07
N LEU A 61 -2.51 -11.59 3.20
CA LEU A 61 -3.28 -12.58 3.95
C LEU A 61 -4.76 -12.20 3.90
N PRO A 62 -5.56 -12.84 3.01
CA PRO A 62 -7.00 -12.64 2.99
C PRO A 62 -7.65 -13.10 4.30
N GLU A 63 -8.72 -12.43 4.72
CA GLU A 63 -9.42 -12.77 5.97
C GLU A 63 -10.06 -14.18 5.93
N CYS A 64 -10.42 -14.65 4.73
CA CYS A 64 -10.93 -16.02 4.55
C CYS A 64 -9.88 -17.12 4.86
N ASP A 65 -8.59 -16.76 4.92
CA ASP A 65 -7.50 -17.67 5.30
C ASP A 65 -7.26 -17.69 6.83
N LEU A 66 -8.05 -16.96 7.60
CA LEU A 66 -7.89 -16.89 9.06
C LEU A 66 -8.71 -18.00 9.76
N PRO A 67 -8.18 -18.55 10.87
CA PRO A 67 -6.86 -18.30 11.45
C PRO A 67 -5.73 -18.89 10.60
N ALA A 68 -4.69 -18.10 10.34
CA ALA A 68 -3.57 -18.53 9.51
C ALA A 68 -2.52 -19.27 10.35
N PRO A 69 -2.07 -20.46 9.93
CA PRO A 69 -0.97 -21.15 10.58
C PRO A 69 0.36 -20.43 10.24
N PRO A 70 1.42 -20.62 11.09
CA PRO A 70 2.73 -19.99 10.86
C PRO A 70 3.29 -20.22 9.46
N GLU A 71 3.11 -21.41 8.90
CA GLU A 71 3.60 -21.80 7.56
C GLU A 71 2.97 -20.93 6.45
N ARG A 72 1.74 -20.41 6.67
CA ARG A 72 1.10 -19.48 5.73
C ARG A 72 1.80 -18.11 5.73
N ILE A 73 2.25 -17.64 6.90
CA ILE A 73 3.02 -16.41 7.01
C ILE A 73 4.40 -16.58 6.37
N ASP A 74 5.08 -17.70 6.64
CA ASP A 74 6.37 -18.01 6.02
C ASP A 74 6.27 -18.06 4.50
N ALA A 75 5.17 -18.64 3.96
CA ALA A 75 4.92 -18.67 2.53
C ALA A 75 4.72 -17.27 1.93
N ILE A 76 4.05 -16.34 2.66
CA ILE A 76 3.91 -14.95 2.25
C ILE A 76 5.28 -14.27 2.22
N HIS A 77 6.10 -14.44 3.25
CA HIS A 77 7.44 -13.86 3.31
C HIS A 77 8.37 -14.43 2.21
N ALA A 78 8.24 -15.72 1.89
CA ALA A 78 8.94 -16.32 0.76
C ALA A 78 8.50 -15.70 -0.56
N ALA A 79 7.19 -15.57 -0.78
CA ALA A 79 6.64 -14.93 -1.97
C ALA A 79 7.07 -13.44 -2.11
N MET A 80 7.18 -12.72 -1.00
CA MET A 80 7.72 -11.35 -1.01
C MET A 80 9.19 -11.31 -1.44
N ARG A 81 10.03 -12.26 -0.96
CA ARG A 81 11.42 -12.38 -1.42
C ARG A 81 11.50 -12.71 -2.91
N ASP A 82 10.67 -13.63 -3.37
CA ASP A 82 10.62 -14.01 -4.79
C ASP A 82 10.13 -12.86 -5.67
N ALA A 83 9.19 -12.05 -5.17
CA ALA A 83 8.68 -10.86 -5.86
C ALA A 83 9.78 -9.83 -6.16
N LEU A 84 10.82 -9.74 -5.34
CA LEU A 84 11.97 -8.86 -5.61
C LEU A 84 12.65 -9.15 -6.95
N ASN A 85 12.52 -10.36 -7.48
CA ASN A 85 13.08 -10.73 -8.78
C ASN A 85 12.27 -10.16 -9.96
N VAL A 86 11.00 -9.84 -9.75
CA VAL A 86 10.09 -9.28 -10.78
C VAL A 86 9.75 -7.82 -10.55
N LEU A 87 10.31 -7.23 -9.49
CA LEU A 87 10.22 -5.83 -9.17
C LEU A 87 11.54 -5.13 -9.52
N HIS A 88 11.47 -3.85 -9.72
CA HIS A 88 12.64 -2.99 -9.88
C HIS A 88 12.44 -1.68 -9.10
N PRO A 89 13.52 -0.98 -8.72
CA PRO A 89 13.39 0.35 -8.13
C PRO A 89 12.71 1.30 -9.12
N GLY A 90 11.52 1.78 -8.77
CA GLY A 90 10.81 2.79 -9.55
C GLY A 90 11.21 4.19 -9.11
N VAL A 91 11.15 4.42 -7.78
CA VAL A 91 11.52 5.70 -7.15
C VAL A 91 12.32 5.39 -5.91
N THR A 92 13.46 6.05 -5.76
CA THR A 92 14.30 5.98 -4.58
C THR A 92 14.41 7.37 -3.95
N ASP A 93 14.16 7.46 -2.65
CA ASP A 93 14.17 8.71 -1.89
C ASP A 93 13.26 9.78 -2.53
N GLY A 94 12.02 9.42 -2.79
CA GLY A 94 11.08 10.28 -3.50
C GLY A 94 9.62 9.97 -3.19
N PHE A 95 8.74 10.53 -4.02
CA PHE A 95 7.29 10.41 -3.95
C PHE A 95 6.75 9.88 -5.28
N VAL A 96 5.59 9.21 -5.25
CA VAL A 96 4.89 8.79 -6.46
C VAL A 96 3.55 9.50 -6.53
N LEU A 97 3.32 10.23 -7.61
CA LEU A 97 2.01 10.80 -7.90
C LEU A 97 1.13 9.72 -8.53
N LEU A 98 0.00 9.46 -7.90
CA LEU A 98 -0.97 8.47 -8.36
C LEU A 98 -2.18 9.17 -9.00
N GLU A 99 -2.49 8.81 -10.24
CA GLU A 99 -3.76 9.14 -10.87
C GLU A 99 -4.59 7.86 -11.04
N ARG A 100 -5.82 7.87 -10.57
CA ARG A 100 -6.77 6.78 -10.74
C ARG A 100 -8.08 7.29 -11.32
N THR A 101 -8.46 6.81 -12.49
CA THR A 101 -9.77 7.06 -13.10
C THR A 101 -10.76 5.99 -12.66
N THR A 102 -11.92 6.41 -12.20
CA THR A 102 -13.04 5.54 -11.80
C THR A 102 -14.30 6.00 -12.50
N SER A 103 -15.38 5.20 -12.42
CA SER A 103 -16.68 5.58 -12.95
C SER A 103 -17.26 6.86 -12.32
N THR A 104 -16.82 7.22 -11.12
CA THR A 104 -17.26 8.41 -10.38
C THR A 104 -16.34 9.62 -10.55
N GLY A 105 -15.25 9.48 -11.32
CA GLY A 105 -14.31 10.55 -11.58
C GLY A 105 -12.85 10.18 -11.37
N LYS A 106 -12.00 11.18 -11.47
CA LYS A 106 -10.56 11.08 -11.28
C LYS A 106 -10.21 11.31 -9.82
N ARG A 107 -9.31 10.47 -9.30
CA ARG A 107 -8.69 10.65 -7.98
C ARG A 107 -7.20 10.86 -8.15
N LEU A 108 -6.68 11.83 -7.45
CA LEU A 108 -5.25 12.11 -7.35
C LEU A 108 -4.77 11.74 -5.95
N GLY A 109 -3.57 11.23 -5.85
CA GLY A 109 -2.95 10.89 -4.58
C GLY A 109 -1.44 10.96 -4.63
N LEU A 110 -0.83 11.05 -3.46
CA LEU A 110 0.60 11.03 -3.29
C LEU A 110 0.98 9.77 -2.50
N VAL A 111 1.79 8.90 -3.09
CA VAL A 111 2.35 7.75 -2.37
C VAL A 111 3.65 8.20 -1.71
N CYS A 112 3.73 8.03 -0.39
CA CYS A 112 4.84 8.48 0.44
C CYS A 112 4.98 7.59 1.66
N CYS A 113 6.05 7.74 2.40
CA CYS A 113 6.13 7.22 3.76
C CYS A 113 5.51 8.22 4.74
N VAL A 114 5.00 7.71 5.85
CA VAL A 114 4.36 8.51 6.90
C VAL A 114 5.24 8.47 8.14
N ASP A 115 5.50 9.63 8.70
CA ASP A 115 6.21 9.76 9.97
C ASP A 115 5.26 9.44 11.12
N LEU A 116 5.38 8.24 11.67
CA LEU A 116 4.52 7.76 12.75
C LEU A 116 4.70 8.53 14.05
N GLU A 117 5.82 9.24 14.24
CA GLU A 117 6.02 10.12 15.41
C GLU A 117 5.07 11.32 15.40
N GLN A 118 4.47 11.62 14.25
CA GLN A 118 3.43 12.65 14.13
C GLN A 118 2.02 12.15 14.52
N TYR A 119 1.90 10.89 14.90
CA TYR A 119 0.65 10.30 15.43
C TYR A 119 0.71 10.19 16.95
N ARG A 120 -0.39 10.50 17.61
CA ARG A 120 -0.48 10.38 19.07
C ARG A 120 -1.66 9.51 19.48
N TYR A 121 -1.38 8.54 20.33
CA TYR A 121 -2.36 7.58 20.84
C TYR A 121 -3.17 8.12 22.02
N ASP A 122 -2.80 9.26 22.57
CA ASP A 122 -3.47 9.93 23.70
C ASP A 122 -4.65 10.82 23.27
N GLY A 123 -5.00 10.84 21.99
CA GLY A 123 -6.08 11.66 21.43
C GLY A 123 -5.76 13.15 21.28
N ALA A 124 -4.52 13.58 21.54
CA ALA A 124 -4.11 14.94 21.26
C ALA A 124 -4.16 15.25 19.76
N LYS A 125 -4.40 16.52 19.43
CA LYS A 125 -4.38 16.98 18.04
C LYS A 125 -2.97 16.86 17.47
N THR A 126 -2.84 16.13 16.37
CA THR A 126 -1.59 15.93 15.63
C THR A 126 -1.83 16.06 14.14
N LEU A 127 -0.76 16.06 13.35
CA LEU A 127 -0.86 16.11 11.89
C LEU A 127 -1.59 14.88 11.34
N ILE A 128 -1.27 13.68 11.87
CA ILE A 128 -1.91 12.44 11.48
C ILE A 128 -2.99 12.09 12.49
N ARG A 129 -4.20 11.85 12.01
CA ARG A 129 -5.36 11.57 12.86
C ARG A 129 -6.02 10.26 12.45
N PRO A 130 -6.49 9.44 13.41
CA PRO A 130 -7.30 8.28 13.09
C PRO A 130 -8.67 8.74 12.59
N THR A 131 -9.21 8.03 11.60
CA THR A 131 -10.59 8.21 11.12
C THR A 131 -11.54 7.22 11.78
N GLU A 132 -11.00 6.08 12.22
CA GLU A 132 -11.76 5.00 12.83
C GLU A 132 -10.85 4.18 13.76
N GLU A 133 -11.47 3.39 14.63
CA GLU A 133 -10.74 2.42 15.44
C GLU A 133 -10.46 1.13 14.66
N THR A 134 -9.27 0.58 14.86
CA THR A 134 -8.92 -0.71 14.29
C THR A 134 -9.57 -1.85 15.06
N VAL A 135 -10.14 -2.82 14.36
CA VAL A 135 -10.65 -4.04 14.96
C VAL A 135 -9.50 -4.83 15.60
N ALA A 136 -9.45 -4.85 16.94
CA ALA A 136 -8.32 -5.39 17.69
C ALA A 136 -8.02 -6.86 17.37
N SER A 137 -9.05 -7.68 17.11
CA SER A 137 -8.87 -9.10 16.74
C SER A 137 -8.15 -9.33 15.43
N ARG A 138 -8.05 -8.33 14.54
CA ARG A 138 -7.35 -8.42 13.27
C ARG A 138 -5.85 -8.04 13.37
N LEU A 139 -5.45 -7.40 14.46
CA LEU A 139 -4.07 -6.92 14.63
C LEU A 139 -3.02 -8.04 14.65
N PRO A 140 -3.20 -9.16 15.38
CA PRO A 140 -2.17 -10.19 15.45
C PRO A 140 -1.78 -10.76 14.07
N ALA A 141 -2.76 -11.04 13.22
CA ALA A 141 -2.53 -11.57 11.88
C ALA A 141 -1.82 -10.54 10.97
N ARG A 142 -2.21 -9.27 11.04
CA ARG A 142 -1.57 -8.18 10.29
C ARG A 142 -0.13 -7.95 10.74
N LEU A 143 0.12 -8.00 12.06
CA LEU A 143 1.47 -7.88 12.61
C LEU A 143 2.35 -9.06 12.21
N ALA A 144 1.80 -10.29 12.20
CA ALA A 144 2.55 -11.47 11.77
C ALA A 144 3.03 -11.33 10.31
N VAL A 145 2.20 -10.84 9.41
CA VAL A 145 2.60 -10.60 8.00
C VAL A 145 3.68 -9.53 7.91
N ARG A 146 3.58 -8.43 8.68
CA ARG A 146 4.55 -7.32 8.63
C ARG A 146 5.85 -7.60 9.35
N ASN A 147 5.80 -8.39 10.41
CA ASN A 147 6.99 -8.68 11.20
C ASN A 147 7.97 -9.56 10.41
N GLY A 148 9.11 -8.98 10.04
CA GLY A 148 10.11 -9.64 9.20
C GLY A 148 9.80 -9.64 7.70
N ALA A 149 8.75 -8.95 7.26
CA ALA A 149 8.44 -8.80 5.84
C ALA A 149 9.53 -8.00 5.10
N PRO A 150 10.02 -8.48 3.95
CA PRO A 150 10.99 -7.73 3.15
C PRO A 150 10.35 -6.60 2.33
N LEU A 151 9.02 -6.59 2.20
CA LEU A 151 8.24 -5.62 1.46
C LEU A 151 7.02 -5.16 2.27
N GLU A 152 6.64 -3.90 2.13
CA GLU A 152 5.30 -3.44 2.53
C GLU A 152 4.41 -3.45 1.29
N SER A 153 3.42 -4.32 1.27
CA SER A 153 2.52 -4.52 0.12
C SER A 153 1.14 -3.88 0.30
N SER A 154 0.79 -3.51 1.52
CA SER A 154 -0.54 -2.99 1.87
C SER A 154 -0.45 -1.53 2.27
N HIS A 155 -0.74 -0.63 1.33
CA HIS A 155 -0.73 0.80 1.59
C HIS A 155 -1.91 1.22 2.46
N VAL A 156 -1.68 2.16 3.37
CA VAL A 156 -2.72 2.85 4.12
C VAL A 156 -3.17 4.07 3.31
N MET A 157 -4.47 4.25 3.17
CA MET A 157 -5.02 5.44 2.53
C MET A 157 -5.32 6.51 3.57
N LEU A 158 -4.73 7.67 3.41
CA LEU A 158 -4.98 8.85 4.22
C LEU A 158 -5.77 9.87 3.39
N LEU A 159 -6.60 10.64 4.04
CA LEU A 159 -7.26 11.81 3.45
C LEU A 159 -6.48 13.05 3.82
N LEU A 160 -6.17 13.87 2.82
CA LEU A 160 -5.53 15.16 3.02
C LEU A 160 -6.61 16.25 3.18
N ASP A 161 -6.54 16.99 4.28
CA ASP A 161 -7.37 18.18 4.49
C ASP A 161 -6.75 19.38 3.79
N ASP A 162 -7.03 19.53 2.50
CA ASP A 162 -6.53 20.61 1.62
C ASP A 162 -7.67 21.17 0.76
N PRO A 163 -8.61 21.94 1.35
CA PRO A 163 -9.75 22.49 0.62
C PRO A 163 -9.36 23.51 -0.46
N GLN A 164 -8.17 24.12 -0.38
CA GLN A 164 -7.65 25.03 -1.39
C GLN A 164 -6.91 24.32 -2.52
N ARG A 165 -6.70 23.01 -2.44
CA ARG A 165 -6.00 22.22 -3.46
C ARG A 165 -4.59 22.71 -3.76
N THR A 166 -3.84 22.99 -2.71
CA THR A 166 -2.51 23.62 -2.79
C THR A 166 -1.36 22.61 -2.75
N VAL A 167 -1.65 21.33 -2.53
CA VAL A 167 -0.62 20.28 -2.39
C VAL A 167 -0.57 19.37 -3.61
N ILE A 168 -1.60 18.57 -3.86
CA ILE A 168 -1.55 17.52 -4.89
C ILE A 168 -1.76 18.10 -6.29
N GLU A 169 -2.70 19.01 -6.47
CA GLU A 169 -3.03 19.56 -7.77
C GLU A 169 -1.88 20.34 -8.42
N PRO A 170 -1.09 21.18 -7.70
CA PRO A 170 0.11 21.78 -8.27
C PRO A 170 1.16 20.75 -8.71
N LEU A 171 1.36 19.69 -7.92
CA LEU A 171 2.27 18.60 -8.30
C LEU A 171 1.80 17.89 -9.56
N TYR A 172 0.49 17.65 -9.68
CA TYR A 172 -0.11 17.06 -10.86
C TYR A 172 0.08 17.95 -12.10
N ALA A 173 -0.14 19.25 -11.96
CA ALA A 173 0.08 20.19 -13.05
C ALA A 173 1.54 20.21 -13.52
N LEU A 174 2.50 20.13 -12.59
CA LEU A 174 3.93 20.05 -12.92
C LEU A 174 4.28 18.73 -13.63
N SER A 175 3.67 17.61 -13.23
CA SER A 175 3.95 16.29 -13.84
C SER A 175 3.54 16.23 -15.32
N LEU A 176 2.54 17.00 -15.74
CA LEU A 176 2.07 17.06 -17.13
C LEU A 176 2.99 17.88 -18.04
N ILE A 177 3.91 18.66 -17.48
CA ILE A 177 4.84 19.50 -18.25
C ILE A 177 6.07 18.70 -18.70
N HIS A 178 6.33 17.54 -18.11
CA HIS A 178 7.54 16.74 -18.31
C HIS A 178 7.32 15.43 -19.06
N ILE A 179 6.14 15.24 -19.67
CA ILE A 179 5.82 14.07 -20.51
C ILE A 179 6.00 14.39 -21.99
#